data_17ea7f418cbf5820a1563f33c7939507
#
_entry.id   17ea7f418cbf5820a1563f33c7939507
#
_cell.length_a   1.000
_cell.length_b   1.000
_cell.length_c   1.000
_cell.angle_alpha   90.00
_cell.angle_beta   90.00
_cell.angle_gamma   90.00
#
_symmetry.space_group_name_H-M   'P 1'
#
loop_
_entity.id
_entity.type
_entity.pdbx_description
1 polymer ?
#
loop_
_entity_poly.entity_id
_entity_poly.type
_entity_poly.pdbx_seq_one_letter_code
_entity_poly.pdbx_strand_id
1 'polypeptide(L)'
;GVVTSDADELEGRFPAGKANLCTSSLYYDALLSAAYLAEDLGKGSAVIKKYRQQASDLEKAIDSYFAATVEGFDTYAYYEGNDILRAWICIPLTVGINKRATGTIDALFSPRLWSENGLLTQAGSQTFWDRSTLYALRGAFMAGEIEKAMKFMKHYSGTRLLGNHVPYPVEAWPEGGQRHLSAESGLYGRIITEGIFGIRPTGLHSFTLTPRLPQEWGYMYLRKIKAFDSDFDIEVIRKPNNKLQVTVKKEGNTILNKQVKNGTTIKCKI
;
A
#
# COMPACT_ATOMS: atom_id res chain seq x y z
N GLY A 1 13.59 -17.70 -7.61
CA GLY A 1 13.39 -16.78 -8.72
C GLY A 1 12.14 -15.94 -8.56
N VAL A 2 11.95 -14.99 -9.46
CA VAL A 2 10.72 -14.19 -9.55
C VAL A 2 9.62 -14.93 -10.33
N VAL A 3 8.40 -14.40 -10.29
CA VAL A 3 7.26 -14.99 -10.98
C VAL A 3 7.34 -14.66 -12.46
N THR A 4 7.31 -15.69 -13.31
CA THR A 4 7.15 -15.51 -14.76
C THR A 4 5.70 -15.21 -15.07
N SER A 5 5.47 -14.15 -15.82
CA SER A 5 4.14 -13.73 -16.28
C SER A 5 4.30 -12.85 -17.52
N ASP A 6 3.63 -13.20 -18.59
CA ASP A 6 3.58 -12.45 -19.84
C ASP A 6 2.52 -11.34 -19.83
N ALA A 7 1.69 -11.31 -18.80
CA ALA A 7 0.67 -10.29 -18.56
C ALA A 7 0.69 -9.82 -17.10
N ASP A 8 0.11 -8.67 -16.86
CA ASP A 8 -0.07 -8.08 -15.55
C ASP A 8 -1.43 -7.35 -15.46
N GLU A 9 -1.63 -6.61 -14.38
CA GLU A 9 -2.80 -5.77 -14.15
C GLU A 9 -3.02 -4.70 -15.24
N LEU A 10 -1.98 -4.37 -16.02
CA LEU A 10 -2.04 -3.37 -17.09
C LEU A 10 -2.59 -3.92 -18.42
N GLU A 11 -3.01 -5.18 -18.44
CA GLU A 11 -3.73 -5.84 -19.55
C GLU A 11 -3.03 -5.68 -20.91
N GLY A 12 -1.69 -5.70 -20.93
CA GLY A 12 -0.89 -5.57 -22.14
C GLY A 12 -0.78 -4.13 -22.71
N ARG A 13 -1.28 -3.11 -22.00
CA ARG A 13 -1.13 -1.71 -22.43
C ARG A 13 0.33 -1.25 -22.42
N PHE A 14 1.14 -1.87 -21.58
CA PHE A 14 2.59 -1.62 -21.49
C PHE A 14 3.34 -2.95 -21.51
N PRO A 15 4.59 -2.97 -22.00
CA PRO A 15 5.42 -4.15 -21.90
C PRO A 15 5.57 -4.63 -20.45
N ALA A 16 5.36 -5.93 -20.20
CA ALA A 16 5.47 -6.56 -18.89
C ALA A 16 6.73 -7.43 -18.73
N GLY A 17 7.44 -7.71 -19.83
CA GLY A 17 8.59 -8.63 -19.85
C GLY A 17 8.16 -10.08 -19.61
N LYS A 18 9.14 -10.94 -19.36
CA LYS A 18 8.88 -12.35 -18.98
C LYS A 18 8.49 -12.48 -17.51
N ALA A 19 8.89 -11.53 -16.68
CA ALA A 19 8.56 -11.40 -15.28
C ALA A 19 8.40 -9.92 -14.97
N ASN A 20 7.42 -9.55 -14.17
CA ASN A 20 7.18 -8.16 -13.79
C ASN A 20 7.12 -7.99 -12.27
N LEU A 21 7.42 -6.77 -11.86
CA LEU A 21 7.52 -6.37 -10.47
C LEU A 21 6.16 -6.49 -9.75
N CYS A 22 5.06 -6.13 -10.42
CA CYS A 22 3.72 -6.18 -9.86
C CYS A 22 3.33 -7.62 -9.48
N THR A 23 3.33 -8.54 -10.43
CA THR A 23 2.94 -9.93 -10.19
C THR A 23 3.81 -10.59 -9.12
N SER A 24 5.13 -10.36 -9.16
CA SER A 24 6.04 -10.91 -8.16
C SER A 24 5.77 -10.35 -6.75
N SER A 25 5.50 -9.05 -6.63
CA SER A 25 5.21 -8.43 -5.34
C SER A 25 3.85 -8.88 -4.75
N LEU A 26 2.82 -9.01 -5.60
CA LEU A 26 1.53 -9.52 -5.17
C LEU A 26 1.60 -10.99 -4.75
N TYR A 27 2.41 -11.80 -5.43
CA TYR A 27 2.62 -13.19 -5.02
C TYR A 27 3.35 -13.30 -3.67
N TYR A 28 4.31 -12.41 -3.40
CA TYR A 28 4.92 -12.31 -2.06
C TYR A 28 3.87 -12.10 -0.97
N ASP A 29 2.94 -11.17 -1.16
CA ASP A 29 1.87 -10.90 -0.19
C ASP A 29 0.89 -12.07 -0.07
N ALA A 30 0.59 -12.74 -1.17
CA ALA A 30 -0.24 -13.95 -1.18
C ALA A 30 0.39 -15.09 -0.36
N LEU A 31 1.72 -15.29 -0.45
CA LEU A 31 2.43 -16.29 0.35
C LEU A 31 2.38 -15.99 1.86
N LEU A 32 2.52 -14.72 2.26
CA LEU A 32 2.36 -14.31 3.67
C LEU A 32 0.93 -14.53 4.14
N SER A 33 -0.06 -14.18 3.32
CA SER A 33 -1.47 -14.39 3.62
C SER A 33 -1.82 -15.89 3.74
N ALA A 34 -1.26 -16.72 2.85
CA ALA A 34 -1.39 -18.18 2.93
C ALA A 34 -0.79 -18.75 4.22
N ALA A 35 0.34 -18.20 4.70
CA ALA A 35 0.92 -18.61 5.98
C ALA A 35 0.02 -18.28 7.17
N TYR A 36 -0.60 -17.10 7.20
CA TYR A 36 -1.54 -16.71 8.25
C TYR A 36 -2.80 -17.57 8.25
N LEU A 37 -3.38 -17.81 7.06
CA LEU A 37 -4.55 -18.70 6.94
C LEU A 37 -4.22 -20.14 7.34
N ALA A 38 -3.05 -20.64 6.95
CA ALA A 38 -2.61 -21.98 7.33
C ALA A 38 -2.46 -22.12 8.85
N GLU A 39 -2.00 -21.07 9.53
CA GLU A 39 -1.90 -21.03 11.00
C GLU A 39 -3.26 -21.12 11.67
N ASP A 40 -4.21 -20.27 11.24
CA ASP A 40 -5.59 -20.25 11.80
C ASP A 40 -6.40 -21.52 11.48
N LEU A 41 -6.15 -22.13 10.32
CA LEU A 41 -6.77 -23.40 9.93
C LEU A 41 -6.09 -24.64 10.54
N GLY A 42 -5.15 -24.46 11.48
CA GLY A 42 -4.48 -25.56 12.16
C GLY A 42 -3.63 -26.45 11.25
N LYS A 43 -3.16 -25.93 10.09
CA LYS A 43 -2.26 -26.70 9.22
C LYS A 43 -0.90 -26.93 9.92
N GLY A 44 -0.27 -28.05 9.60
CA GLY A 44 0.98 -28.41 10.24
C GLY A 44 2.08 -27.34 10.06
N SER A 45 2.96 -27.24 11.06
CA SER A 45 4.03 -26.21 11.10
C SER A 45 4.95 -26.22 9.87
N ALA A 46 5.10 -27.36 9.20
CA ALA A 46 5.86 -27.49 7.96
C ALA A 46 5.25 -26.68 6.81
N VAL A 47 3.90 -26.65 6.69
CA VAL A 47 3.19 -25.89 5.67
C VAL A 47 3.36 -24.38 5.91
N ILE A 48 3.19 -23.94 7.15
CA ILE A 48 3.36 -22.53 7.55
C ILE A 48 4.79 -22.07 7.28
N LYS A 49 5.79 -22.86 7.71
CA LYS A 49 7.21 -22.58 7.45
C LYS A 49 7.52 -22.51 5.97
N LYS A 50 6.95 -23.42 5.15
CA LYS A 50 7.13 -23.42 3.69
C LYS A 50 6.68 -22.09 3.07
N TYR A 51 5.47 -21.61 3.37
CA TYR A 51 4.98 -20.35 2.81
C TYR A 51 5.81 -19.14 3.25
N ARG A 52 6.18 -19.08 4.54
CA ARG A 52 7.06 -18.01 5.05
C ARG A 52 8.45 -18.04 4.40
N GLN A 53 9.02 -19.22 4.19
CA GLN A 53 10.32 -19.36 3.52
C GLN A 53 10.22 -18.93 2.05
N GLN A 54 9.18 -19.38 1.33
CA GLN A 54 8.96 -18.96 -0.06
C GLN A 54 8.78 -17.45 -0.19
N ALA A 55 8.04 -16.81 0.74
CA ALA A 55 7.92 -15.36 0.77
C ALA A 55 9.27 -14.67 0.97
N SER A 56 10.07 -15.13 1.95
CA SER A 56 11.42 -14.58 2.20
C SER A 56 12.37 -14.74 1.02
N ASP A 57 12.31 -15.87 0.33
CA ASP A 57 13.16 -16.14 -0.83
C ASP A 57 12.70 -15.30 -2.04
N LEU A 58 11.39 -15.12 -2.21
CA LEU A 58 10.84 -14.27 -3.26
C LEU A 58 11.17 -12.78 -3.03
N GLU A 59 11.11 -12.29 -1.78
CA GLU A 59 11.51 -10.91 -1.47
C GLU A 59 12.97 -10.63 -1.88
N LYS A 60 13.89 -11.55 -1.57
CA LYS A 60 15.28 -11.46 -2.01
C LYS A 60 15.42 -11.50 -3.53
N ALA A 61 14.65 -12.38 -4.17
CA ALA A 61 14.65 -12.51 -5.62
C ALA A 61 14.11 -11.26 -6.31
N ILE A 62 13.05 -10.63 -5.78
CA ILE A 62 12.50 -9.36 -6.26
C ILE A 62 13.58 -8.27 -6.23
N ASP A 63 14.26 -8.11 -5.10
CA ASP A 63 15.32 -7.11 -5.01
C ASP A 63 16.49 -7.44 -5.95
N SER A 64 16.89 -8.70 -6.05
CA SER A 64 18.01 -9.11 -6.93
C SER A 64 17.71 -8.95 -8.41
N TYR A 65 16.47 -9.17 -8.82
CA TYR A 65 16.08 -9.19 -10.23
C TYR A 65 15.65 -7.84 -10.77
N PHE A 66 14.88 -7.07 -9.96
CA PHE A 66 14.30 -5.81 -10.40
C PHE A 66 15.05 -4.57 -9.90
N ALA A 67 16.01 -4.71 -8.99
CA ALA A 67 16.79 -3.58 -8.49
C ALA A 67 17.51 -2.86 -9.62
N ALA A 68 17.30 -1.55 -9.75
CA ALA A 68 17.91 -0.75 -10.80
C ALA A 68 17.97 0.73 -10.42
N THR A 69 18.88 1.43 -11.06
CA THR A 69 18.83 2.89 -11.15
C THR A 69 18.07 3.25 -12.43
N VAL A 70 16.85 3.76 -12.29
CA VAL A 70 16.02 4.17 -13.43
C VAL A 70 15.89 5.68 -13.44
N GLU A 71 16.27 6.33 -14.52
CA GLU A 71 16.29 7.80 -14.66
C GLU A 71 16.96 8.53 -13.47
N GLY A 72 18.02 7.94 -12.89
CA GLY A 72 18.78 8.50 -11.76
C GLY A 72 18.22 8.16 -10.36
N PHE A 73 17.12 7.44 -10.24
CA PHE A 73 16.56 7.01 -8.97
C PHE A 73 16.97 5.57 -8.64
N ASP A 74 17.43 5.31 -7.42
CA ASP A 74 17.71 3.96 -6.92
C ASP A 74 16.39 3.28 -6.52
N THR A 75 15.78 2.57 -7.46
CA THR A 75 14.45 1.98 -7.34
C THR A 75 14.39 0.58 -7.96
N TYR A 76 13.32 0.27 -8.64
CA TYR A 76 13.10 -0.97 -9.37
C TYR A 76 12.85 -0.68 -10.84
N ALA A 77 13.45 -1.47 -11.73
CA ALA A 77 12.92 -1.66 -13.08
C ALA A 77 11.60 -2.44 -12.99
N TYR A 78 10.61 -2.09 -13.81
CA TYR A 78 9.33 -2.80 -13.80
C TYR A 78 9.44 -4.22 -14.35
N TYR A 79 10.32 -4.44 -15.30
CA TYR A 79 10.78 -5.72 -15.85
C TYR A 79 12.26 -5.61 -16.26
N GLU A 80 12.90 -6.72 -16.56
CA GLU A 80 14.31 -6.73 -16.97
C GLU A 80 14.54 -5.89 -18.24
N GLY A 81 15.44 -4.91 -18.15
CA GLY A 81 15.74 -3.97 -19.23
C GLY A 81 14.80 -2.76 -19.33
N ASN A 82 13.85 -2.60 -18.42
CA ASN A 82 13.03 -1.39 -18.37
C ASN A 82 13.85 -0.19 -17.83
N ASP A 83 14.00 0.83 -18.65
CA ASP A 83 14.78 2.04 -18.38
C ASP A 83 13.95 3.32 -18.18
N ILE A 84 12.62 3.20 -18.24
CA ILE A 84 11.66 4.30 -18.05
C ILE A 84 10.95 4.12 -16.72
N LEU A 85 10.85 5.21 -15.93
CA LEU A 85 10.08 5.20 -14.68
C LEU A 85 8.60 4.91 -14.93
N ARG A 86 8.05 4.00 -14.17
CA ARG A 86 6.64 3.61 -14.19
C ARG A 86 5.98 3.80 -12.85
N ALA A 87 4.71 4.15 -12.84
CA ALA A 87 3.93 4.28 -11.61
C ALA A 87 3.92 3.00 -10.78
N TRP A 88 3.89 1.84 -11.42
CA TRP A 88 3.77 0.52 -10.79
C TRP A 88 4.97 0.09 -9.94
N ILE A 89 6.07 0.85 -9.94
CA ILE A 89 7.16 0.67 -8.95
C ILE A 89 6.69 0.90 -7.51
N CYS A 90 5.49 1.45 -7.31
CA CYS A 90 4.86 1.60 -6.00
C CYS A 90 4.39 0.27 -5.37
N ILE A 91 4.17 -0.78 -6.15
CA ILE A 91 3.53 -2.02 -5.66
C ILE A 91 4.34 -2.71 -4.56
N PRO A 92 5.68 -2.85 -4.63
CA PRO A 92 6.47 -3.37 -3.51
C PRO A 92 6.18 -2.69 -2.17
N LEU A 93 6.03 -1.37 -2.15
CA LEU A 93 5.73 -0.60 -0.94
C LEU A 93 4.37 -1.00 -0.33
N THR A 94 3.39 -1.32 -1.18
CA THR A 94 2.03 -1.68 -0.75
C THR A 94 1.94 -3.06 -0.10
N VAL A 95 2.97 -3.86 -0.22
CA VAL A 95 3.07 -5.20 0.38
C VAL A 95 4.18 -5.29 1.43
N GLY A 96 4.84 -4.17 1.74
CA GLY A 96 5.83 -4.06 2.80
C GLY A 96 7.26 -4.38 2.36
N ILE A 97 7.55 -4.46 1.06
CA ILE A 97 8.92 -4.58 0.53
C ILE A 97 9.52 -3.17 0.48
N ASN A 98 10.36 -2.82 1.46
CA ASN A 98 10.82 -1.45 1.70
C ASN A 98 12.31 -1.24 1.42
N LYS A 99 13.03 -2.22 0.88
CA LYS A 99 14.49 -2.15 0.71
C LYS A 99 14.94 -0.93 -0.11
N ARG A 100 14.14 -0.54 -1.13
CA ARG A 100 14.38 0.61 -1.98
C ARG A 100 13.33 1.71 -1.83
N ALA A 101 12.72 1.78 -0.64
CA ALA A 101 11.60 2.69 -0.39
C ALA A 101 11.95 4.15 -0.66
N THR A 102 13.09 4.64 -0.19
CA THR A 102 13.50 6.04 -0.34
C THR A 102 13.57 6.44 -1.82
N GLY A 103 14.38 5.75 -2.62
CA GLY A 103 14.52 6.09 -4.05
C GLY A 103 13.23 5.86 -4.85
N THR A 104 12.45 4.83 -4.49
CA THR A 104 11.13 4.59 -5.11
C THR A 104 10.16 5.73 -4.81
N ILE A 105 10.08 6.20 -3.57
CA ILE A 105 9.20 7.31 -3.16
C ILE A 105 9.68 8.62 -3.79
N ASP A 106 10.99 8.83 -3.87
CA ASP A 106 11.54 10.01 -4.55
C ASP A 106 11.23 10.01 -6.05
N ALA A 107 11.28 8.86 -6.71
CA ALA A 107 10.87 8.72 -8.11
C ALA A 107 9.37 8.98 -8.31
N LEU A 108 8.51 8.34 -7.50
CA LEU A 108 7.05 8.45 -7.59
C LEU A 108 6.56 9.89 -7.42
N PHE A 109 7.12 10.62 -6.46
CA PHE A 109 6.70 11.99 -6.16
C PHE A 109 7.62 13.06 -6.78
N SER A 110 8.47 12.68 -7.73
CA SER A 110 9.25 13.62 -8.54
C SER A 110 8.42 14.21 -9.68
N PRO A 111 8.85 15.35 -10.28
CA PRO A 111 8.20 15.89 -11.48
C PRO A 111 8.23 14.95 -12.71
N ARG A 112 8.97 13.85 -12.64
CA ARG A 112 9.00 12.84 -13.71
C ARG A 112 7.73 12.00 -13.76
N LEU A 113 7.12 11.73 -12.61
CA LEU A 113 5.90 10.90 -12.50
C LEU A 113 4.73 11.65 -11.88
N TRP A 114 4.97 12.56 -10.91
CA TRP A 114 3.89 13.31 -10.30
C TRP A 114 3.60 14.60 -11.04
N SER A 115 2.35 14.82 -11.34
CA SER A 115 1.85 16.04 -11.98
C SER A 115 0.69 16.65 -11.19
N GLU A 116 0.07 17.68 -11.72
CA GLU A 116 -1.08 18.36 -11.12
C GLU A 116 -2.25 17.39 -10.82
N ASN A 117 -2.48 16.40 -11.68
CA ASN A 117 -3.61 15.49 -11.57
C ASN A 117 -3.28 14.16 -10.87
N GLY A 118 -2.08 13.98 -10.36
CA GLY A 118 -1.63 12.77 -9.72
C GLY A 118 -0.50 12.09 -10.47
N LEU A 119 -0.44 10.77 -10.40
CA LEU A 119 0.67 9.97 -10.89
C LEU A 119 0.46 9.60 -12.36
N LEU A 120 1.42 9.95 -13.22
CA LEU A 120 1.49 9.49 -14.60
C LEU A 120 1.71 7.97 -14.63
N THR A 121 1.17 7.29 -15.63
CA THR A 121 1.39 5.83 -15.82
C THR A 121 2.85 5.50 -16.02
N GLN A 122 3.58 6.36 -16.73
CA GLN A 122 5.04 6.31 -16.90
C GLN A 122 5.59 7.70 -17.20
N ALA A 123 6.87 7.87 -17.00
CA ALA A 123 7.56 9.12 -17.34
C ALA A 123 7.38 9.46 -18.83
N GLY A 124 7.04 10.72 -19.11
CA GLY A 124 6.77 11.19 -20.48
C GLY A 124 5.37 10.89 -21.02
N SER A 125 4.53 10.13 -20.29
CA SER A 125 3.10 9.97 -20.60
C SER A 125 2.32 11.24 -20.25
N GLN A 126 1.11 11.35 -20.77
CA GLN A 126 0.12 12.36 -20.36
C GLN A 126 -1.09 11.72 -19.68
N THR A 127 -1.08 10.41 -19.51
CA THR A 127 -2.17 9.64 -18.90
C THR A 127 -1.92 9.46 -17.42
N PHE A 128 -2.91 9.79 -16.61
CA PHE A 128 -2.95 9.57 -15.16
C PHE A 128 -3.84 8.37 -14.88
N TRP A 129 -3.41 7.57 -13.92
CA TRP A 129 -4.27 6.52 -13.38
C TRP A 129 -4.49 6.79 -11.91
N ASP A 130 -5.75 7.00 -11.52
CA ASP A 130 -6.09 7.16 -10.11
C ASP A 130 -5.70 5.93 -9.31
N ARG A 131 -5.81 4.74 -9.90
CA ARG A 131 -5.37 3.48 -9.30
C ARG A 131 -3.89 3.53 -8.88
N SER A 132 -3.00 3.91 -9.77
CA SER A 132 -1.56 3.98 -9.45
C SER A 132 -1.25 5.07 -8.43
N THR A 133 -1.94 6.23 -8.52
CA THR A 133 -1.83 7.31 -7.52
C THR A 133 -2.22 6.81 -6.12
N LEU A 134 -3.34 6.08 -6.02
CA LEU A 134 -3.85 5.56 -4.75
C LEU A 134 -2.94 4.47 -4.17
N TYR A 135 -2.38 3.60 -5.02
CA TYR A 135 -1.36 2.63 -4.60
C TYR A 135 -0.09 3.32 -4.10
N ALA A 136 0.40 4.34 -4.82
CA ALA A 136 1.61 5.07 -4.44
C ALA A 136 1.42 5.78 -3.09
N LEU A 137 0.29 6.46 -2.88
CA LEU A 137 -0.04 7.10 -1.61
C LEU A 137 -0.11 6.09 -0.46
N ARG A 138 -0.81 4.96 -0.67
CA ARG A 138 -0.86 3.88 0.32
C ARG A 138 0.52 3.33 0.64
N GLY A 139 1.30 3.04 -0.40
CA GLY A 139 2.66 2.52 -0.26
C GLY A 139 3.57 3.48 0.50
N ALA A 140 3.50 4.79 0.23
CA ALA A 140 4.28 5.80 0.93
C ALA A 140 3.93 5.88 2.43
N PHE A 141 2.65 5.84 2.80
CA PHE A 141 2.26 5.70 4.20
C PHE A 141 2.81 4.42 4.82
N MET A 142 2.67 3.28 4.14
CA MET A 142 3.15 1.99 4.64
C MET A 142 4.67 1.96 4.83
N ALA A 143 5.42 2.66 3.99
CA ALA A 143 6.86 2.83 4.13
C ALA A 143 7.26 3.83 5.24
N GLY A 144 6.30 4.54 5.85
CA GLY A 144 6.55 5.47 6.95
C GLY A 144 6.75 6.93 6.54
N GLU A 145 6.62 7.28 5.25
CA GLU A 145 6.73 8.64 4.72
C GLU A 145 5.43 9.44 4.91
N ILE A 146 5.02 9.55 6.18
CA ILE A 146 3.69 10.03 6.59
C ILE A 146 3.40 11.44 6.08
N GLU A 147 4.31 12.38 6.32
CA GLU A 147 4.08 13.80 6.00
C GLU A 147 4.12 14.03 4.49
N LYS A 148 5.05 13.36 3.79
CA LYS A 148 5.13 13.41 2.33
C LYS A 148 3.86 12.83 1.70
N ALA A 149 3.43 11.64 2.13
CA ALA A 149 2.20 11.00 1.66
C ALA A 149 0.96 11.86 1.93
N MET A 150 0.86 12.47 3.13
CA MET A 150 -0.25 13.35 3.48
C MET A 150 -0.30 14.60 2.61
N LYS A 151 0.85 15.23 2.33
CA LYS A 151 0.92 16.38 1.42
C LYS A 151 0.32 16.06 0.05
N PHE A 152 0.77 14.96 -0.54
CA PHE A 152 0.30 14.54 -1.87
C PHE A 152 -1.15 14.02 -1.85
N MET A 153 -1.59 13.37 -0.77
CA MET A 153 -2.98 12.96 -0.60
C MET A 153 -3.93 14.18 -0.48
N LYS A 154 -3.55 15.21 0.29
CA LYS A 154 -4.32 16.46 0.37
C LYS A 154 -4.44 17.11 -1.02
N HIS A 155 -3.34 17.19 -1.77
CA HIS A 155 -3.35 17.74 -3.14
C HIS A 155 -4.28 16.93 -4.05
N TYR A 156 -4.11 15.61 -4.13
CA TYR A 156 -4.95 14.72 -4.93
C TYR A 156 -6.43 14.86 -4.56
N SER A 157 -6.76 14.84 -3.28
CA SER A 157 -8.16 14.98 -2.83
C SER A 157 -8.76 16.34 -3.20
N GLY A 158 -7.99 17.41 -3.04
CA GLY A 158 -8.43 18.77 -3.39
C GLY A 158 -8.65 18.99 -4.87
N THR A 159 -7.75 18.46 -5.71
CA THR A 159 -7.83 18.69 -7.17
C THR A 159 -8.73 17.67 -7.87
N ARG A 160 -8.68 16.39 -7.47
CA ARG A 160 -9.35 15.30 -8.18
C ARG A 160 -10.74 14.98 -7.64
N LEU A 161 -10.96 15.06 -6.34
CA LEU A 161 -12.22 14.66 -5.71
C LEU A 161 -13.10 15.84 -5.31
N LEU A 162 -12.51 16.98 -4.95
CA LEU A 162 -13.21 18.17 -4.46
C LEU A 162 -13.13 19.36 -5.43
N GLY A 163 -12.35 19.24 -6.52
CA GLY A 163 -12.20 20.27 -7.55
C GLY A 163 -13.27 20.18 -8.64
N ASN A 164 -12.91 20.64 -9.84
CA ASN A 164 -13.81 20.67 -11.01
C ASN A 164 -13.89 19.33 -11.76
N HIS A 165 -13.24 18.30 -11.27
CA HIS A 165 -13.33 16.95 -11.78
C HIS A 165 -14.53 16.20 -11.19
N VAL A 166 -14.83 15.00 -11.68
CA VAL A 166 -15.85 14.13 -11.06
C VAL A 166 -15.47 13.80 -9.61
N PRO A 167 -16.42 13.76 -8.67
CA PRO A 167 -16.14 13.62 -7.24
C PRO A 167 -15.85 12.14 -6.84
N TYR A 168 -15.16 11.40 -7.68
CA TYR A 168 -14.76 10.01 -7.46
C TYR A 168 -13.52 9.66 -8.29
N PRO A 169 -12.70 8.69 -7.85
CA PRO A 169 -11.59 8.18 -8.64
C PRO A 169 -12.08 7.51 -9.92
N VAL A 170 -11.31 7.67 -10.99
CA VAL A 170 -11.55 7.06 -12.29
C VAL A 170 -10.39 6.17 -12.68
N GLU A 171 -10.59 5.30 -13.68
CA GLU A 171 -9.51 4.41 -14.13
C GLU A 171 -8.36 5.21 -14.76
N ALA A 172 -8.65 6.05 -15.75
CA ALA A 172 -7.67 6.81 -16.51
C ALA A 172 -8.15 8.23 -16.81
N TRP A 173 -7.21 9.16 -16.93
CA TRP A 173 -7.45 10.56 -17.24
C TRP A 173 -6.30 11.13 -18.09
N PRO A 174 -6.54 11.94 -19.13
CA PRO A 174 -7.84 12.27 -19.77
C PRO A 174 -8.36 11.17 -20.70
N GLU A 175 -7.66 10.05 -20.79
CA GLU A 175 -7.96 8.94 -21.69
C GLU A 175 -9.21 8.17 -21.27
N GLY A 176 -10.07 7.87 -22.24
CA GLY A 176 -11.28 7.08 -22.03
C GLY A 176 -12.43 7.81 -21.35
N GLY A 177 -13.46 7.09 -21.00
CA GLY A 177 -14.60 7.63 -20.26
C GLY A 177 -14.25 7.83 -18.78
N GLN A 178 -14.71 8.93 -18.20
CA GLN A 178 -14.55 9.18 -16.75
C GLN A 178 -15.55 8.32 -15.95
N ARG A 179 -15.44 7.00 -16.13
CA ARG A 179 -16.32 6.05 -15.45
C ARG A 179 -15.89 5.84 -14.03
N HIS A 180 -16.84 5.91 -13.11
CA HIS A 180 -16.63 5.47 -11.75
C HIS A 180 -16.38 3.96 -11.73
N LEU A 181 -15.26 3.57 -11.17
CA LEU A 181 -14.96 2.18 -10.83
C LEU A 181 -14.95 2.04 -9.31
N SER A 182 -15.76 1.13 -8.79
CA SER A 182 -15.85 0.87 -7.35
C SER A 182 -14.52 0.46 -6.74
N ALA A 183 -13.66 -0.20 -7.53
CA ALA A 183 -12.33 -0.61 -7.11
C ALA A 183 -11.45 0.58 -6.74
N GLU A 184 -11.41 1.64 -7.55
CA GLU A 184 -10.61 2.84 -7.28
C GLU A 184 -11.11 3.58 -6.05
N SER A 185 -12.42 3.69 -5.87
CA SER A 185 -13.00 4.24 -4.63
C SER A 185 -12.63 3.41 -3.40
N GLY A 186 -12.64 2.09 -3.53
CA GLY A 186 -12.15 1.18 -2.50
C GLY A 186 -10.68 1.38 -2.17
N LEU A 187 -9.82 1.66 -3.18
CA LEU A 187 -8.40 1.95 -2.96
C LEU A 187 -8.18 3.23 -2.16
N TYR A 188 -9.00 4.26 -2.36
CA TYR A 188 -8.94 5.46 -1.52
C TYR A 188 -9.23 5.13 -0.04
N GLY A 189 -10.25 4.31 0.22
CA GLY A 189 -10.54 3.78 1.57
C GLY A 189 -9.36 2.99 2.16
N ARG A 190 -8.66 2.21 1.33
CA ARG A 190 -7.47 1.45 1.75
C ARG A 190 -6.27 2.34 2.11
N ILE A 191 -6.14 3.56 1.57
CA ILE A 191 -5.12 4.51 2.06
C ILE A 191 -5.37 4.82 3.53
N ILE A 192 -6.63 4.99 3.94
CA ILE A 192 -6.98 5.26 5.33
C ILE A 192 -6.76 4.01 6.19
N THR A 193 -7.37 2.88 5.81
CA THR A 193 -7.35 1.66 6.65
C THR A 193 -5.97 1.01 6.70
N GLU A 194 -5.31 0.82 5.58
CA GLU A 194 -4.03 0.11 5.49
C GLU A 194 -2.83 1.08 5.54
N GLY A 195 -2.96 2.26 4.93
CA GLY A 195 -1.90 3.27 4.91
C GLY A 195 -1.78 3.98 6.26
N ILE A 196 -2.81 4.71 6.67
CA ILE A 196 -2.77 5.59 7.86
C ILE A 196 -2.97 4.79 9.15
N PHE A 197 -4.04 3.98 9.26
CA PHE A 197 -4.25 3.12 10.44
C PHE A 197 -3.30 1.92 10.44
N GLY A 198 -2.85 1.46 9.28
CA GLY A 198 -1.94 0.33 9.13
C GLY A 198 -2.57 -1.00 9.53
N ILE A 199 -3.86 -1.17 9.25
CA ILE A 199 -4.58 -2.42 9.50
C ILE A 199 -4.15 -3.44 8.46
N ARG A 200 -3.69 -4.61 8.90
CA ARG A 200 -3.38 -5.76 8.07
C ARG A 200 -3.94 -7.02 8.69
N PRO A 201 -4.88 -7.72 8.06
CA PRO A 201 -5.35 -9.03 8.51
C PRO A 201 -4.18 -10.03 8.64
N THR A 202 -4.14 -10.76 9.72
CA THR A 202 -3.13 -11.79 10.02
C THR A 202 -3.74 -13.12 10.41
N GLY A 203 -5.06 -13.26 10.24
CA GLY A 203 -5.84 -14.44 10.50
C GLY A 203 -7.32 -14.14 10.42
N LEU A 204 -8.15 -15.15 10.69
CA LEU A 204 -9.61 -15.05 10.64
C LEU A 204 -10.18 -14.11 11.73
N HIS A 205 -9.49 -14.01 12.88
CA HIS A 205 -9.88 -13.18 14.02
C HIS A 205 -8.74 -12.32 14.54
N SER A 206 -7.77 -11.99 13.68
CA SER A 206 -6.60 -11.21 14.09
C SER A 206 -6.09 -10.29 13.00
N PHE A 207 -5.51 -9.16 13.43
CA PHE A 207 -4.84 -8.22 12.54
C PHE A 207 -3.67 -7.56 13.25
N THR A 208 -2.78 -6.95 12.48
CA THR A 208 -1.83 -5.97 12.98
C THR A 208 -2.34 -4.56 12.73
N LEU A 209 -1.95 -3.65 13.61
CA LEU A 209 -2.24 -2.23 13.54
C LEU A 209 -0.93 -1.46 13.62
N THR A 210 -0.66 -0.61 12.65
CA THR A 210 0.55 0.22 12.59
C THR A 210 0.13 1.67 12.39
N PRO A 211 -0.32 2.37 13.45
CA PRO A 211 -0.86 3.72 13.32
C PRO A 211 0.22 4.71 12.86
N ARG A 212 -0.11 5.51 11.86
CA ARG A 212 0.75 6.53 11.24
C ARG A 212 0.01 7.87 11.31
N LEU A 213 -0.06 8.42 12.52
CA LEU A 213 -0.77 9.67 12.77
C LEU A 213 0.06 10.84 12.22
N PRO A 214 -0.45 11.62 11.25
CA PRO A 214 0.22 12.82 10.75
C PRO A 214 0.54 13.81 11.86
N GLN A 215 1.63 14.56 11.75
CA GLN A 215 2.12 15.44 12.82
C GLN A 215 1.10 16.50 13.23
N GLU A 216 0.35 17.03 12.27
CA GLU A 216 -0.69 18.06 12.53
C GLU A 216 -1.94 17.51 13.23
N TRP A 217 -2.10 16.16 13.28
CA TRP A 217 -3.30 15.57 13.87
C TRP A 217 -3.08 15.23 15.34
N GLY A 218 -4.01 15.65 16.19
CA GLY A 218 -4.05 15.25 17.59
C GLY A 218 -4.61 13.84 17.79
N TYR A 219 -5.47 13.40 16.88
CA TYR A 219 -6.17 12.12 16.96
C TYR A 219 -6.69 11.64 15.61
N MET A 220 -7.02 10.36 15.53
CA MET A 220 -7.79 9.76 14.45
C MET A 220 -8.68 8.62 14.99
N TYR A 221 -9.87 8.47 14.40
CA TYR A 221 -10.84 7.43 14.76
C TYR A 221 -11.31 6.69 13.54
N LEU A 222 -11.44 5.37 13.67
CA LEU A 222 -12.13 4.52 12.71
C LEU A 222 -13.22 3.77 13.48
N ARG A 223 -14.47 4.05 13.18
CA ARG A 223 -15.61 3.57 13.95
C ARG A 223 -16.50 2.65 13.15
N LYS A 224 -17.18 1.73 13.83
CA LYS A 224 -18.14 0.79 13.24
C LYS A 224 -17.51 -0.05 12.12
N ILE A 225 -16.28 -0.51 12.37
CA ILE A 225 -15.61 -1.41 11.43
C ILE A 225 -16.29 -2.76 11.54
N LYS A 226 -16.79 -3.26 10.41
CA LYS A 226 -17.38 -4.60 10.29
C LYS A 226 -16.38 -5.54 9.66
N ALA A 227 -15.68 -6.32 10.45
CA ALA A 227 -14.72 -7.32 10.01
C ALA A 227 -14.50 -8.38 11.09
N PHE A 228 -13.96 -9.53 10.72
CA PHE A 228 -13.65 -10.62 11.65
C PHE A 228 -14.87 -11.08 12.46
N ASP A 229 -16.04 -11.12 11.82
CA ASP A 229 -17.36 -11.43 12.43
C ASP A 229 -17.68 -10.57 13.66
N SER A 230 -17.27 -9.30 13.61
CA SER A 230 -17.38 -8.39 14.76
C SER A 230 -17.51 -6.94 14.35
N ASP A 231 -18.13 -6.15 15.22
CA ASP A 231 -18.14 -4.69 15.12
C ASP A 231 -17.11 -4.13 16.12
N PHE A 232 -16.21 -3.28 15.64
CA PHE A 232 -15.20 -2.68 16.51
C PHE A 232 -14.80 -1.27 16.09
N ASP A 233 -14.22 -0.55 17.04
CA ASP A 233 -13.69 0.81 16.85
C ASP A 233 -12.19 0.83 17.13
N ILE A 234 -11.48 1.67 16.39
CA ILE A 234 -10.07 1.99 16.64
C ILE A 234 -9.94 3.48 16.94
N GLU A 235 -9.27 3.80 18.00
CA GLU A 235 -8.98 5.15 18.46
C GLU A 235 -7.48 5.32 18.64
N VAL A 236 -6.91 6.38 18.05
CA VAL A 236 -5.50 6.74 18.17
C VAL A 236 -5.42 8.19 18.59
N ILE A 237 -4.80 8.48 19.73
CA ILE A 237 -4.68 9.82 20.30
C ILE A 237 -3.21 10.11 20.55
N ARG A 238 -2.74 11.28 20.11
CA ARG A 238 -1.40 11.77 20.41
C ARG A 238 -1.30 12.16 21.89
N LYS A 239 -0.28 11.67 22.54
CA LYS A 239 0.05 11.97 23.94
C LYS A 239 1.32 12.84 24.02
N PRO A 240 1.61 13.47 25.16
CA PRO A 240 2.90 14.09 25.40
C PRO A 240 4.06 13.15 25.05
N ASN A 241 5.23 13.71 24.71
CA ASN A 241 6.41 12.94 24.25
C ASN A 241 6.22 12.20 22.91
N ASN A 242 5.28 12.66 22.07
CA ASN A 242 5.02 12.11 20.74
C ASN A 242 4.66 10.61 20.72
N LYS A 243 4.17 10.09 21.84
CA LYS A 243 3.57 8.74 21.91
C LYS A 243 2.13 8.77 21.42
N LEU A 244 1.68 7.62 20.94
CA LEU A 244 0.28 7.40 20.57
C LEU A 244 -0.37 6.46 21.58
N GLN A 245 -1.53 6.87 22.11
CA GLN A 245 -2.43 5.99 22.82
C GLN A 245 -3.33 5.32 21.78
N VAL A 246 -3.26 4.01 21.70
CA VAL A 246 -4.05 3.18 20.77
C VAL A 246 -5.03 2.36 21.57
N THR A 247 -6.32 2.53 21.26
CA THR A 247 -7.40 1.77 21.89
C THR A 247 -8.22 1.06 20.81
N VAL A 248 -8.50 -0.23 20.99
CA VAL A 248 -9.45 -0.98 20.20
C VAL A 248 -10.60 -1.42 21.10
N LYS A 249 -11.83 -1.12 20.67
CA LYS A 249 -13.05 -1.49 21.40
C LYS A 249 -13.90 -2.42 20.53
N LYS A 250 -14.28 -3.57 21.05
CA LYS A 250 -15.24 -4.49 20.45
C LYS A 250 -16.57 -4.38 21.20
N GLU A 251 -17.65 -4.04 20.50
CA GLU A 251 -18.98 -3.89 21.11
C GLU A 251 -18.95 -3.00 22.38
N GLY A 252 -18.19 -1.90 22.33
CA GLY A 252 -17.99 -0.97 23.43
C GLY A 252 -16.95 -1.38 24.48
N ASN A 253 -16.53 -2.64 24.53
CA ASN A 253 -15.56 -3.14 25.50
C ASN A 253 -14.12 -2.96 24.97
N THR A 254 -13.23 -2.44 25.79
CA THR A 254 -11.82 -2.28 25.44
C THR A 254 -11.13 -3.64 25.40
N ILE A 255 -10.64 -4.04 24.23
CA ILE A 255 -9.88 -5.28 24.02
C ILE A 255 -8.38 -5.02 23.86
N LEU A 256 -7.99 -3.79 23.51
CA LEU A 256 -6.59 -3.35 23.42
C LEU A 256 -6.48 -1.90 23.89
N ASN A 257 -5.48 -1.63 24.73
CA ASN A 257 -5.12 -0.28 25.18
C ASN A 257 -3.62 -0.20 25.38
N LYS A 258 -2.90 0.46 24.47
CA LYS A 258 -1.43 0.52 24.49
C LYS A 258 -0.91 1.89 24.13
N GLN A 259 0.22 2.28 24.74
CA GLN A 259 1.00 3.42 24.29
C GLN A 259 2.20 2.95 23.46
N VAL A 260 2.36 3.54 22.28
CA VAL A 260 3.42 3.17 21.33
C VAL A 260 4.02 4.41 20.67
N LYS A 261 5.15 4.26 20.01
CA LYS A 261 5.67 5.27 19.08
C LYS A 261 4.85 5.26 17.77
N ASN A 262 4.76 6.40 17.09
CA ASN A 262 4.16 6.49 15.77
C ASN A 262 4.85 5.50 14.81
N GLY A 263 4.08 4.75 14.03
CA GLY A 263 4.59 3.72 13.13
C GLY A 263 4.95 2.37 13.79
N THR A 264 4.69 2.18 15.08
CA THR A 264 4.93 0.88 15.75
C THR A 264 3.80 -0.09 15.48
N THR A 265 4.15 -1.31 15.05
CA THR A 265 3.18 -2.38 14.80
C THR A 265 2.72 -3.06 16.09
N ILE A 266 1.41 -3.21 16.24
CA ILE A 266 0.75 -3.85 17.37
C ILE A 266 -0.08 -5.03 16.83
N LYS A 267 -0.04 -6.17 17.49
CA LYS A 267 -0.96 -7.29 17.21
C LYS A 267 -2.25 -7.11 17.99
N CYS A 268 -3.36 -7.34 17.33
CA CYS A 268 -4.71 -7.32 17.90
C CYS A 268 -5.43 -8.62 17.54
N LYS A 269 -6.15 -9.17 18.51
CA LYS A 269 -7.06 -10.31 18.33
C LYS A 269 -8.46 -9.85 18.70
N ILE A 270 -9.42 -10.11 17.80
CA ILE A 270 -10.84 -9.77 17.96
C ILE A 270 -11.60 -10.95 18.61
#